data_f4a15c5d18a00ac3b1be5b6775ee0b01
#
_entry.id   f4a15c5d18a00ac3b1be5b6775ee0b01
#
_cell.length_a   1.000
_cell.length_b   1.000
_cell.length_c   1.000
_cell.angle_alpha   90.00
_cell.angle_beta   90.00
_cell.angle_gamma   90.00
#
_symmetry.space_group_name_H-M   'P 1'
#
loop_
_entity.id
_entity.type
_entity.pdbx_description
1 polymer ?
#
loop_
_entity_poly.entity_id
_entity_poly.type
_entity_poly.pdbx_seq_one_letter_code
_entity_poly.pdbx_strand_id
1 'polypeptide(L)'
;MAQQRALETTSHNIANANTKGYSRQEAVLATTTPYSYPGMGAGQVGTGVAVQRLRRLRESFLDAQFRNESKALGRWEVRRDTLEKLEAILNEPGDNGLSKLMDRFFAAWQELAKNPDGDQGLAVRSVVRQEGIALSEAFNHLAAQLNDLTADLNTSIGVRVNEVNSLARQIRDLNAQIVKAESGNMAANDLRDRRDLLLDDLAKVVPIQVEEDRYGAVSIVVRDHTLLSGQQVNELGFDPSTGKVTWPDGVELVAGAHLYGSLEGLQEARDSVVADYKDQLDKLANYIAQAVNAQHKAGAGLDGTTGVDFFEGTDAGSLKVSDAIMGNLETIAAAAPAYDDDHNPVPPPPGDGSNALLIAQLKNGWDSNGDGKIDVVFSGEYNAWVADLGVKGQEASRMVDNQELLTEQLDSRRQAVSGVSLDEEMTNMVRFQQAYNAAARVITAVDEMLDTLINRTGLAGR
;
A
#
# COMPACT_ATOMS: atom_id res chain seq x y z
N MET A 1 20.26 -31.87 35.97
CA MET A 1 20.66 -30.76 35.07
C MET A 1 19.91 -30.85 33.74
N ALA A 2 20.04 -31.89 32.89
CA ALA A 2 19.38 -31.92 31.56
C ALA A 2 17.83 -31.87 31.67
N GLN A 3 17.23 -32.66 32.56
CA GLN A 3 15.77 -32.68 32.78
C GLN A 3 15.26 -31.35 33.38
N GLN A 4 16.05 -30.70 34.21
CA GLN A 4 15.72 -29.39 34.77
C GLN A 4 15.69 -28.32 33.64
N ARG A 5 16.69 -28.30 32.74
CA ARG A 5 16.69 -27.40 31.60
C ARG A 5 15.50 -27.64 30.66
N ALA A 6 15.15 -28.91 30.43
CA ALA A 6 13.96 -29.24 29.63
C ALA A 6 12.67 -28.73 30.31
N LEU A 7 12.57 -28.87 31.64
CA LEU A 7 11.43 -28.35 32.42
C LEU A 7 11.37 -26.80 32.38
N GLU A 8 12.50 -26.12 32.51
CA GLU A 8 12.59 -24.66 32.38
C GLU A 8 12.13 -24.20 30.96
N THR A 9 12.56 -24.91 29.92
CA THR A 9 12.14 -24.62 28.53
C THR A 9 10.64 -24.80 28.33
N THR A 10 10.05 -25.91 28.86
CA THR A 10 8.62 -26.15 28.81
C THR A 10 7.83 -25.09 29.58
N SER A 11 8.30 -24.67 30.76
CA SER A 11 7.68 -23.58 31.53
C SER A 11 7.74 -22.24 30.76
N HIS A 12 8.86 -21.98 30.08
CA HIS A 12 9.02 -20.80 29.23
C HIS A 12 8.07 -20.80 28.05
N ASN A 13 7.88 -21.93 27.36
CA ASN A 13 6.91 -22.11 26.30
C ASN A 13 5.47 -21.81 26.78
N ILE A 14 5.07 -22.39 27.94
CA ILE A 14 3.73 -22.16 28.53
C ILE A 14 3.52 -20.67 28.83
N ALA A 15 4.52 -20.02 29.46
CA ALA A 15 4.43 -18.60 29.84
C ALA A 15 4.28 -17.69 28.61
N ASN A 16 4.85 -18.06 27.46
CA ASN A 16 4.85 -17.28 26.24
C ASN A 16 3.89 -17.80 25.14
N ALA A 17 2.99 -18.74 25.47
CA ALA A 17 2.09 -19.35 24.50
C ALA A 17 1.23 -18.32 23.73
N ASN A 18 0.88 -17.19 24.36
CA ASN A 18 0.08 -16.11 23.77
C ASN A 18 0.92 -14.89 23.34
N THR A 19 2.26 -14.98 23.42
CA THR A 19 3.13 -13.89 23.01
C THR A 19 3.26 -13.87 21.49
N LYS A 20 2.87 -12.76 20.83
CA LYS A 20 2.95 -12.63 19.38
C LYS A 20 4.41 -12.81 18.91
N GLY A 21 4.59 -13.66 17.91
CA GLY A 21 5.91 -13.93 17.30
C GLY A 21 6.78 -14.90 18.08
N TYR A 22 6.32 -15.42 19.24
CA TYR A 22 7.04 -16.43 19.99
C TYR A 22 7.05 -17.78 19.26
N SER A 23 8.21 -18.40 19.18
CA SER A 23 8.39 -19.74 18.61
C SER A 23 8.67 -20.74 19.72
N ARG A 24 7.95 -21.87 19.72
CA ARG A 24 8.15 -22.99 20.62
C ARG A 24 9.61 -23.43 20.63
N GLN A 25 10.17 -23.61 21.83
CA GLN A 25 11.56 -24.02 22.01
C GLN A 25 11.62 -25.46 22.51
N GLU A 26 12.63 -26.19 22.06
CA GLU A 26 12.88 -27.56 22.45
C GLU A 26 14.30 -27.72 22.96
N ALA A 27 14.45 -28.42 24.11
CA ALA A 27 15.75 -28.85 24.60
C ALA A 27 16.16 -30.14 23.87
N VAL A 28 17.10 -30.04 22.94
CA VAL A 28 17.66 -31.19 22.23
C VAL A 28 18.61 -31.94 23.18
N LEU A 29 18.20 -33.13 23.57
CA LEU A 29 18.98 -34.00 24.47
C LEU A 29 19.88 -34.94 23.64
N ALA A 30 21.12 -35.08 24.06
CA ALA A 30 22.07 -36.04 23.48
C ALA A 30 22.73 -36.86 24.59
N THR A 31 23.08 -38.10 24.27
CA THR A 31 23.86 -38.99 25.17
C THR A 31 25.26 -38.37 25.33
N THR A 32 25.77 -38.39 26.57
CA THR A 32 27.16 -38.03 26.83
C THR A 32 28.11 -39.14 26.39
N THR A 33 29.37 -38.82 26.17
CA THR A 33 30.39 -39.81 25.72
C THR A 33 30.44 -40.97 26.67
N PRO A 34 30.15 -42.22 26.20
CA PRO A 34 30.20 -43.40 27.05
C PRO A 34 31.60 -43.67 27.51
N TYR A 35 31.72 -44.22 28.71
CA TYR A 35 33.02 -44.60 29.27
C TYR A 35 33.35 -46.03 28.94
N SER A 36 34.52 -46.27 28.35
CA SER A 36 35.04 -47.60 28.02
C SER A 36 35.98 -48.08 29.12
N TYR A 37 35.65 -49.18 29.83
CA TYR A 37 36.50 -49.79 30.83
C TYR A 37 37.46 -50.75 30.14
N PRO A 38 38.78 -50.51 30.21
CA PRO A 38 39.77 -51.46 29.68
C PRO A 38 39.77 -52.74 30.60
N GLY A 39 39.37 -53.86 30.06
CA GLY A 39 39.46 -55.15 30.77
C GLY A 39 38.11 -55.82 31.14
N MET A 40 37.00 -55.16 31.06
CA MET A 40 35.66 -55.79 31.12
C MET A 40 35.10 -56.00 29.73
N GLY A 41 35.02 -57.23 29.24
CA GLY A 41 34.50 -57.58 27.90
C GLY A 41 33.03 -57.31 27.66
N ALA A 42 32.43 -56.39 28.35
CA ALA A 42 31.00 -56.14 28.34
C ALA A 42 30.66 -54.67 27.99
N GLY A 43 31.13 -54.16 26.88
CA GLY A 43 30.58 -52.94 26.29
C GLY A 43 30.96 -51.62 27.00
N GLN A 44 30.36 -50.53 26.54
CA GLN A 44 30.55 -49.16 27.05
C GLN A 44 29.48 -48.84 28.11
N VAL A 45 29.89 -48.18 29.18
CA VAL A 45 28.98 -47.65 30.21
C VAL A 45 28.49 -46.28 29.84
N GLY A 46 27.17 -46.06 29.75
CA GLY A 46 26.58 -44.76 29.49
C GLY A 46 26.80 -43.79 30.65
N THR A 47 27.17 -42.57 30.35
CA THR A 47 27.46 -41.51 31.33
C THR A 47 26.31 -40.51 31.51
N GLY A 48 25.15 -40.79 30.89
CA GLY A 48 23.93 -39.98 31.02
C GLY A 48 23.55 -39.18 29.79
N VAL A 49 22.83 -38.08 30.00
CA VAL A 49 22.27 -37.21 28.98
C VAL A 49 22.66 -35.77 29.26
N ALA A 50 23.01 -35.00 28.22
CA ALA A 50 23.24 -33.55 28.28
C ALA A 50 22.31 -32.83 27.31
N VAL A 51 22.01 -31.56 27.60
CA VAL A 51 21.36 -30.68 26.61
C VAL A 51 22.42 -30.25 25.62
N GLN A 52 22.23 -30.65 24.38
CA GLN A 52 23.12 -30.24 23.28
C GLN A 52 22.88 -28.78 22.87
N ARG A 53 21.62 -28.41 22.71
CA ARG A 53 21.20 -27.05 22.37
C ARG A 53 19.72 -26.85 22.70
N LEU A 54 19.33 -25.58 22.85
CA LEU A 54 17.93 -25.13 22.77
C LEU A 54 17.66 -24.67 21.35
N ARG A 55 16.70 -25.27 20.67
CA ARG A 55 16.32 -24.88 19.31
C ARG A 55 14.90 -24.35 19.27
N ARG A 56 14.64 -23.41 18.36
CA ARG A 56 13.29 -23.00 17.99
C ARG A 56 12.72 -24.00 16.99
N LEU A 57 11.45 -24.32 17.15
CA LEU A 57 10.69 -25.06 16.14
C LEU A 57 10.13 -24.07 15.14
N ARG A 58 10.85 -23.86 14.05
CA ARG A 58 10.52 -22.89 13.00
C ARG A 58 10.97 -23.40 11.63
N GLU A 59 10.19 -23.05 10.61
CA GLU A 59 10.46 -23.45 9.22
C GLU A 59 10.67 -22.21 8.35
N SER A 60 11.89 -21.96 7.93
CA SER A 60 12.31 -20.78 7.17
C SER A 60 11.59 -20.64 5.81
N PHE A 61 11.19 -21.77 5.22
CA PHE A 61 10.44 -21.77 3.98
C PHE A 61 9.04 -21.15 4.15
N LEU A 62 8.32 -21.50 5.24
CA LEU A 62 7.03 -20.91 5.56
C LEU A 62 7.15 -19.43 5.87
N ASP A 63 8.24 -19.01 6.55
CA ASP A 63 8.50 -17.60 6.82
C ASP A 63 8.72 -16.80 5.52
N ALA A 64 9.48 -17.36 4.58
CA ALA A 64 9.70 -16.73 3.28
C ALA A 64 8.41 -16.63 2.46
N GLN A 65 7.57 -17.68 2.46
CA GLN A 65 6.26 -17.63 1.81
C GLN A 65 5.35 -16.57 2.43
N PHE A 66 5.25 -16.56 3.77
CA PHE A 66 4.44 -15.57 4.48
C PHE A 66 4.87 -14.12 4.14
N ARG A 67 6.17 -13.84 4.15
CA ARG A 67 6.71 -12.51 3.77
C ARG A 67 6.39 -12.16 2.33
N ASN A 68 6.45 -13.14 1.43
CA ASN A 68 6.11 -12.93 0.03
C ASN A 68 4.63 -12.58 -0.18
N GLU A 69 3.71 -13.23 0.54
CA GLU A 69 2.29 -12.90 0.46
C GLU A 69 1.97 -11.59 1.20
N SER A 70 2.62 -11.33 2.33
CA SER A 70 2.44 -10.08 3.10
C SER A 70 2.82 -8.83 2.30
N LYS A 71 3.89 -8.88 1.48
CA LYS A 71 4.24 -7.75 0.61
C LYS A 71 3.20 -7.50 -0.48
N ALA A 72 2.61 -8.56 -1.04
CA ALA A 72 1.54 -8.45 -2.01
C ALA A 72 0.27 -7.85 -1.37
N LEU A 73 -0.08 -8.31 -0.18
CA LEU A 73 -1.17 -7.75 0.62
C LEU A 73 -0.97 -6.25 0.84
N GLY A 74 0.22 -5.83 1.31
CA GLY A 74 0.51 -4.42 1.57
C GLY A 74 0.32 -3.51 0.35
N ARG A 75 0.65 -3.98 -0.86
CA ARG A 75 0.39 -3.25 -2.11
C ARG A 75 -1.10 -3.15 -2.43
N TRP A 76 -1.84 -4.28 -2.33
CA TRP A 76 -3.26 -4.32 -2.67
C TRP A 76 -4.11 -3.52 -1.69
N GLU A 77 -3.78 -3.51 -0.40
CA GLU A 77 -4.42 -2.64 0.60
C GLU A 77 -4.31 -1.16 0.20
N VAL A 78 -3.11 -0.70 -0.15
CA VAL A 78 -2.90 0.69 -0.60
C VAL A 78 -3.68 0.99 -1.86
N ARG A 79 -3.69 0.06 -2.84
CA ARG A 79 -4.42 0.24 -4.10
C ARG A 79 -5.92 0.35 -3.87
N ARG A 80 -6.50 -0.52 -3.04
CA ARG A 80 -7.92 -0.45 -2.64
C ARG A 80 -8.24 0.87 -2.00
N ASP A 81 -7.49 1.26 -0.95
CA ASP A 81 -7.73 2.50 -0.21
C ASP A 81 -7.62 3.76 -1.10
N THR A 82 -6.73 3.72 -2.10
CA THR A 82 -6.60 4.83 -3.06
C THR A 82 -7.79 4.89 -4.02
N LEU A 83 -8.24 3.74 -4.53
CA LEU A 83 -9.40 3.67 -5.43
C LEU A 83 -10.69 4.06 -4.71
N GLU A 84 -10.88 3.66 -3.45
CA GLU A 84 -12.00 4.10 -2.60
C GLU A 84 -12.01 5.63 -2.41
N LYS A 85 -10.83 6.24 -2.19
CA LYS A 85 -10.72 7.71 -2.12
C LYS A 85 -11.06 8.38 -3.46
N LEU A 86 -10.61 7.81 -4.58
CA LEU A 86 -10.95 8.30 -5.91
C LEU A 86 -12.46 8.21 -6.20
N GLU A 87 -13.12 7.12 -5.80
CA GLU A 87 -14.59 6.98 -5.89
C GLU A 87 -15.30 8.06 -5.08
N ALA A 88 -14.82 8.33 -3.87
CA ALA A 88 -15.37 9.38 -3.02
C ALA A 88 -15.17 10.80 -3.61
N ILE A 89 -14.04 11.05 -4.27
CA ILE A 89 -13.73 12.33 -4.94
C ILE A 89 -14.64 12.53 -6.14
N LEU A 90 -14.77 11.53 -7.02
CA LEU A 90 -15.63 11.63 -8.21
C LEU A 90 -17.10 11.69 -7.86
N ASN A 91 -17.51 11.08 -6.74
CA ASN A 91 -18.88 11.11 -6.19
C ASN A 91 -19.99 10.85 -7.24
N GLU A 92 -19.78 9.86 -8.10
CA GLU A 92 -20.72 9.46 -9.15
C GLU A 92 -21.33 8.06 -8.87
N PRO A 93 -22.63 7.86 -9.19
CA PRO A 93 -23.59 8.83 -9.71
C PRO A 93 -24.14 9.76 -8.59
N GLY A 94 -24.13 11.06 -8.84
CA GLY A 94 -24.59 12.09 -7.89
C GLY A 94 -25.43 13.20 -8.55
N ASP A 95 -26.28 13.88 -7.77
CA ASP A 95 -27.10 14.98 -8.29
C ASP A 95 -26.26 16.23 -8.64
N ASN A 96 -25.10 16.38 -8.08
CA ASN A 96 -24.12 17.42 -8.35
C ASN A 96 -22.84 16.87 -9.03
N GLY A 97 -22.90 15.66 -9.57
CA GLY A 97 -21.80 15.05 -10.29
C GLY A 97 -21.46 15.79 -11.58
N LEU A 98 -20.21 15.66 -12.04
CA LEU A 98 -19.71 16.32 -13.25
C LEU A 98 -20.54 15.98 -14.50
N SER A 99 -21.02 14.74 -14.61
CA SER A 99 -21.88 14.30 -15.70
C SER A 99 -23.16 15.14 -15.80
N LYS A 100 -23.84 15.38 -14.68
CA LYS A 100 -25.06 16.22 -14.65
C LYS A 100 -24.79 17.69 -14.90
N LEU A 101 -23.63 18.21 -14.46
CA LEU A 101 -23.24 19.58 -14.73
C LEU A 101 -22.97 19.80 -16.23
N MET A 102 -22.31 18.86 -16.89
CA MET A 102 -22.17 18.87 -18.35
C MET A 102 -23.54 18.83 -19.07
N ASP A 103 -24.44 17.98 -18.60
CA ASP A 103 -25.79 17.90 -19.14
C ASP A 103 -26.56 19.21 -19.01
N ARG A 104 -26.50 19.87 -17.85
CA ARG A 104 -27.15 21.16 -17.60
C ARG A 104 -26.55 22.28 -18.45
N PHE A 105 -25.23 22.30 -18.59
CA PHE A 105 -24.54 23.27 -19.45
C PHE A 105 -25.01 23.19 -20.89
N PHE A 106 -25.04 22.01 -21.50
CA PHE A 106 -25.51 21.86 -22.88
C PHE A 106 -27.03 22.05 -23.01
N ALA A 107 -27.82 21.72 -21.99
CA ALA A 107 -29.26 22.02 -21.98
C ALA A 107 -29.53 23.55 -21.94
N ALA A 108 -28.71 24.32 -21.21
CA ALA A 108 -28.83 25.79 -21.21
C ALA A 108 -28.58 26.39 -22.60
N TRP A 109 -27.60 25.86 -23.35
CA TRP A 109 -27.38 26.25 -24.75
C TRP A 109 -28.57 25.87 -25.66
N GLN A 110 -29.20 24.73 -25.41
CA GLN A 110 -30.41 24.31 -26.16
C GLN A 110 -31.60 25.26 -25.86
N GLU A 111 -31.72 25.77 -24.64
CA GLU A 111 -32.74 26.74 -24.29
C GLU A 111 -32.45 28.13 -24.89
N LEU A 112 -31.15 28.50 -24.94
CA LEU A 112 -30.75 29.75 -25.63
C LEU A 112 -31.02 29.68 -27.13
N ALA A 113 -30.88 28.52 -27.75
CA ALA A 113 -31.23 28.34 -29.16
C ALA A 113 -32.70 28.60 -29.50
N LYS A 114 -33.60 28.38 -28.51
CA LYS A 114 -35.04 28.64 -28.67
C LYS A 114 -35.42 30.09 -28.39
N ASN A 115 -34.68 30.77 -27.52
CA ASN A 115 -34.94 32.12 -27.04
C ASN A 115 -33.66 32.98 -27.13
N PRO A 116 -33.18 33.31 -28.35
CA PRO A 116 -31.86 33.90 -28.53
C PRO A 116 -31.82 35.43 -28.29
N ASP A 117 -32.95 36.14 -28.31
CA ASP A 117 -33.02 37.59 -28.29
C ASP A 117 -34.04 38.14 -27.27
N GLY A 118 -34.08 39.47 -27.14
CA GLY A 118 -34.95 40.20 -26.20
C GLY A 118 -34.58 39.96 -24.73
N ASP A 119 -35.47 40.41 -23.83
CA ASP A 119 -35.27 40.27 -22.37
C ASP A 119 -35.17 38.79 -21.92
N GLN A 120 -35.90 37.90 -22.59
CA GLN A 120 -35.81 36.46 -22.34
C GLN A 120 -34.46 35.90 -22.79
N GLY A 121 -33.93 36.33 -23.93
CA GLY A 121 -32.61 35.95 -24.44
C GLY A 121 -31.48 36.35 -23.49
N LEU A 122 -31.53 37.54 -22.90
CA LEU A 122 -30.56 37.98 -21.90
C LEU A 122 -30.65 37.14 -20.62
N ALA A 123 -31.86 36.81 -20.18
CA ALA A 123 -32.07 35.96 -19.01
C ALA A 123 -31.50 34.55 -19.25
N VAL A 124 -31.72 33.92 -20.40
CA VAL A 124 -31.19 32.61 -20.75
C VAL A 124 -29.66 32.65 -20.92
N ARG A 125 -29.10 33.73 -21.52
CA ARG A 125 -27.61 33.93 -21.58
C ARG A 125 -27.01 33.97 -20.19
N SER A 126 -27.70 34.61 -19.19
CA SER A 126 -27.26 34.57 -17.80
C SER A 126 -27.24 33.15 -17.25
N VAL A 127 -28.24 32.31 -17.62
CA VAL A 127 -28.25 30.87 -17.24
C VAL A 127 -27.08 30.14 -17.89
N VAL A 128 -26.82 30.32 -19.19
CA VAL A 128 -25.67 29.70 -19.88
C VAL A 128 -24.35 30.04 -19.20
N ARG A 129 -24.15 31.35 -18.88
CA ARG A 129 -22.97 31.79 -18.14
C ARG A 129 -22.88 31.10 -16.78
N GLN A 130 -23.99 31.04 -16.02
CA GLN A 130 -24.02 30.46 -14.68
C GLN A 130 -23.71 28.94 -14.73
N GLU A 131 -24.27 28.19 -15.69
CA GLU A 131 -23.94 26.77 -15.85
C GLU A 131 -22.51 26.56 -16.34
N GLY A 132 -21.96 27.46 -17.13
CA GLY A 132 -20.53 27.48 -17.50
C GLY A 132 -19.64 27.69 -16.29
N ILE A 133 -19.98 28.62 -15.39
CA ILE A 133 -19.26 28.84 -14.12
C ILE A 133 -19.35 27.59 -13.25
N ALA A 134 -20.55 27.04 -13.04
CA ALA A 134 -20.73 25.85 -12.21
C ALA A 134 -19.94 24.64 -12.74
N LEU A 135 -19.89 24.47 -14.06
CA LEU A 135 -19.09 23.42 -14.69
C LEU A 135 -17.57 23.64 -14.46
N SER A 136 -17.09 24.87 -14.64
CA SER A 136 -15.68 25.22 -14.41
C SER A 136 -15.29 25.03 -12.95
N GLU A 137 -16.13 25.46 -12.00
CA GLU A 137 -15.90 25.29 -10.56
C GLU A 137 -15.85 23.80 -10.17
N ALA A 138 -16.68 22.96 -10.80
CA ALA A 138 -16.64 21.50 -10.56
C ALA A 138 -15.34 20.88 -11.03
N PHE A 139 -14.84 21.24 -12.22
CA PHE A 139 -13.53 20.79 -12.70
C PHE A 139 -12.40 21.25 -11.78
N ASN A 140 -12.41 22.52 -11.38
CA ASN A 140 -11.40 23.07 -10.47
C ASN A 140 -11.41 22.35 -9.12
N HIS A 141 -12.61 22.07 -8.58
CA HIS A 141 -12.77 21.35 -7.31
C HIS A 141 -12.22 19.93 -7.38
N LEU A 142 -12.56 19.17 -8.42
CA LEU A 142 -12.03 17.83 -8.64
C LEU A 142 -10.51 17.83 -8.80
N ALA A 143 -9.96 18.77 -9.58
CA ALA A 143 -8.52 18.92 -9.75
C ALA A 143 -7.81 19.24 -8.42
N ALA A 144 -8.40 20.10 -7.58
CA ALA A 144 -7.88 20.39 -6.25
C ALA A 144 -7.88 19.15 -5.35
N GLN A 145 -8.99 18.39 -5.31
CA GLN A 145 -9.08 17.17 -4.51
C GLN A 145 -8.07 16.09 -4.96
N LEU A 146 -7.82 15.94 -6.29
CA LEU A 146 -6.80 15.02 -6.79
C LEU A 146 -5.38 15.47 -6.42
N ASN A 147 -5.13 16.78 -6.40
CA ASN A 147 -3.86 17.34 -5.92
C ASN A 147 -3.67 17.10 -4.42
N ASP A 148 -4.73 17.28 -3.62
CA ASP A 148 -4.72 17.00 -2.18
C ASP A 148 -4.46 15.50 -1.91
N LEU A 149 -5.10 14.61 -2.67
CA LEU A 149 -4.83 13.17 -2.59
C LEU A 149 -3.36 12.84 -2.92
N THR A 150 -2.79 13.51 -3.94
CA THR A 150 -1.37 13.35 -4.28
C THR A 150 -0.46 13.80 -3.13
N ALA A 151 -0.78 14.90 -2.45
CA ALA A 151 -0.04 15.39 -1.28
C ALA A 151 -0.16 14.42 -0.07
N ASP A 152 -1.34 13.85 0.16
CA ASP A 152 -1.57 12.84 1.19
C ASP A 152 -0.76 11.56 0.92
N LEU A 153 -0.70 11.11 -0.34
CA LEU A 153 0.13 9.97 -0.74
C LEU A 153 1.63 10.27 -0.52
N ASN A 154 2.10 11.47 -0.84
CA ASN A 154 3.47 11.90 -0.55
C ASN A 154 3.77 11.86 0.95
N THR A 155 2.86 12.35 1.77
CA THR A 155 3.00 12.29 3.23
C THR A 155 3.07 10.84 3.72
N SER A 156 2.21 9.97 3.19
CA SER A 156 2.18 8.55 3.51
C SER A 156 3.47 7.83 3.10
N ILE A 157 4.04 8.16 1.94
CA ILE A 157 5.35 7.66 1.50
C ILE A 157 6.43 8.03 2.52
N GLY A 158 6.49 9.30 2.96
CA GLY A 158 7.44 9.75 3.97
C GLY A 158 7.32 8.99 5.29
N VAL A 159 6.09 8.71 5.74
CA VAL A 159 5.83 7.90 6.94
C VAL A 159 6.35 6.48 6.76
N ARG A 160 6.11 5.83 5.60
CA ARG A 160 6.60 4.47 5.32
C ARG A 160 8.13 4.42 5.22
N VAL A 161 8.77 5.42 4.63
CA VAL A 161 10.25 5.52 4.61
C VAL A 161 10.82 5.57 6.02
N ASN A 162 10.24 6.39 6.90
CA ASN A 162 10.64 6.46 8.30
C ASN A 162 10.42 5.15 9.05
N GLU A 163 9.32 4.44 8.75
CA GLU A 163 9.03 3.11 9.30
C GLU A 163 10.11 2.09 8.88
N VAL A 164 10.44 2.02 7.58
CA VAL A 164 11.52 1.16 7.05
C VAL A 164 12.84 1.42 7.79
N ASN A 165 13.25 2.69 7.89
CA ASN A 165 14.48 3.06 8.55
C ASN A 165 14.47 2.70 10.05
N SER A 166 13.33 2.89 10.73
CA SER A 166 13.16 2.52 12.13
C SER A 166 13.26 1.01 12.34
N LEU A 167 12.56 0.21 11.51
CA LEU A 167 12.62 -1.25 11.56
C LEU A 167 14.04 -1.75 11.28
N ALA A 168 14.73 -1.19 10.29
CA ALA A 168 16.11 -1.56 9.96
C ALA A 168 17.07 -1.30 11.14
N ARG A 169 16.94 -0.16 11.84
CA ARG A 169 17.73 0.13 13.05
C ARG A 169 17.43 -0.85 14.18
N GLN A 170 16.18 -1.17 14.43
CA GLN A 170 15.80 -2.13 15.48
C GLN A 170 16.35 -3.53 15.17
N ILE A 171 16.29 -3.98 13.90
CA ILE A 171 16.85 -5.26 13.47
C ILE A 171 18.38 -5.26 13.64
N ARG A 172 19.08 -4.17 13.30
CA ARG A 172 20.52 -4.01 13.55
C ARG A 172 20.85 -4.20 15.03
N ASP A 173 20.09 -3.55 15.91
CA ASP A 173 20.33 -3.61 17.36
C ASP A 173 20.10 -5.03 17.92
N LEU A 174 19.09 -5.73 17.41
CA LEU A 174 18.86 -7.14 17.72
C LEU A 174 19.97 -8.04 17.17
N ASN A 175 20.47 -7.80 15.95
CA ASN A 175 21.62 -8.52 15.39
C ASN A 175 22.84 -8.42 16.34
N ALA A 176 23.15 -7.22 16.83
CA ALA A 176 24.25 -7.02 17.76
C ALA A 176 24.08 -7.82 19.07
N GLN A 177 22.85 -7.83 19.62
CA GLN A 177 22.53 -8.59 20.83
C GLN A 177 22.61 -10.11 20.60
N ILE A 178 22.09 -10.59 19.46
CA ILE A 178 22.14 -12.01 19.08
C ILE A 178 23.59 -12.49 18.94
N VAL A 179 24.40 -11.78 18.16
CA VAL A 179 25.82 -12.10 17.98
C VAL A 179 26.58 -12.14 19.31
N LYS A 180 26.31 -11.17 20.20
CA LYS A 180 26.93 -11.12 21.54
C LYS A 180 26.49 -12.30 22.41
N ALA A 181 25.21 -12.67 22.41
CA ALA A 181 24.70 -13.78 23.20
C ALA A 181 25.22 -15.13 22.68
N GLU A 182 25.23 -15.33 21.36
CA GLU A 182 25.62 -16.58 20.73
C GLU A 182 27.15 -16.80 20.70
N SER A 183 27.94 -15.73 20.72
CA SER A 183 29.39 -15.85 20.94
C SER A 183 29.75 -16.39 22.34
N GLY A 184 28.84 -16.24 23.32
CA GLY A 184 28.91 -16.86 24.64
C GLY A 184 28.33 -18.28 24.71
N ASN A 185 28.06 -18.90 23.58
CA ASN A 185 27.44 -20.24 23.47
C ASN A 185 26.04 -20.34 24.08
N MET A 186 25.29 -19.23 24.15
CA MET A 186 23.89 -19.16 24.60
C MET A 186 22.98 -18.98 23.41
N ALA A 187 21.93 -19.79 23.31
CA ALA A 187 20.93 -19.62 22.24
C ALA A 187 20.11 -18.35 22.50
N ALA A 188 20.11 -17.40 21.54
CA ALA A 188 19.41 -16.14 21.63
C ALA A 188 17.97 -16.23 21.03
N ASN A 189 17.24 -17.30 21.38
CA ASN A 189 15.98 -17.64 20.73
C ASN A 189 14.93 -16.52 20.78
N ASP A 190 14.70 -15.89 21.93
CA ASP A 190 13.71 -14.83 22.11
C ASP A 190 14.08 -13.54 21.34
N LEU A 191 15.39 -13.23 21.23
CA LEU A 191 15.85 -12.11 20.42
C LEU A 191 15.66 -12.39 18.93
N ARG A 192 15.88 -13.62 18.52
CA ARG A 192 15.62 -14.08 17.15
C ARG A 192 14.13 -14.01 16.81
N ASP A 193 13.23 -14.39 17.73
CA ASP A 193 11.78 -14.29 17.55
C ASP A 193 11.34 -12.83 17.37
N ARG A 194 11.86 -11.91 18.19
CA ARG A 194 11.61 -10.46 18.05
C ARG A 194 12.12 -9.92 16.71
N ARG A 195 13.30 -10.36 16.28
CA ARG A 195 13.87 -9.97 15.00
C ARG A 195 13.02 -10.46 13.83
N ASP A 196 12.58 -11.70 13.90
CA ASP A 196 11.75 -12.31 12.85
C ASP A 196 10.39 -11.60 12.72
N LEU A 197 9.79 -11.14 13.84
CA LEU A 197 8.59 -10.32 13.81
C LEU A 197 8.83 -8.97 13.11
N LEU A 198 9.95 -8.28 13.41
CA LEU A 198 10.30 -7.04 12.72
C LEU A 198 10.60 -7.26 11.22
N LEU A 199 11.16 -8.41 10.85
CA LEU A 199 11.36 -8.79 9.45
C LEU A 199 10.03 -9.03 8.73
N ASP A 200 9.03 -9.61 9.41
CA ASP A 200 7.69 -9.80 8.86
C ASP A 200 6.98 -8.45 8.66
N ASP A 201 7.10 -7.53 9.64
CA ASP A 201 6.56 -6.16 9.53
C ASP A 201 7.26 -5.38 8.39
N LEU A 202 8.59 -5.48 8.28
CA LEU A 202 9.35 -4.83 7.20
C LEU A 202 8.98 -5.37 5.81
N ALA A 203 8.74 -6.68 5.71
CA ALA A 203 8.35 -7.33 4.46
C ALA A 203 7.00 -6.84 3.91
N LYS A 204 6.07 -6.41 4.76
CA LYS A 204 4.81 -5.78 4.35
C LYS A 204 5.03 -4.42 3.70
N VAL A 205 6.07 -3.69 4.13
CA VAL A 205 6.35 -2.32 3.65
C VAL A 205 7.21 -2.33 2.39
N VAL A 206 8.29 -3.13 2.38
CA VAL A 206 9.25 -3.22 1.26
C VAL A 206 9.59 -4.68 0.94
N PRO A 207 9.89 -5.02 -0.33
CA PRO A 207 10.30 -6.37 -0.71
C PRO A 207 11.71 -6.66 -0.18
N ILE A 208 11.83 -7.52 0.82
CA ILE A 208 13.11 -7.88 1.44
C ILE A 208 13.59 -9.27 1.02
N GLN A 209 14.89 -9.39 0.88
CA GLN A 209 15.63 -10.66 0.88
C GLN A 209 16.49 -10.69 2.13
N VAL A 210 16.42 -11.78 2.89
CA VAL A 210 17.10 -11.92 4.18
C VAL A 210 18.09 -13.06 4.11
N GLU A 211 19.33 -12.77 4.43
CA GLU A 211 20.41 -13.74 4.53
C GLU A 211 21.01 -13.71 5.94
N GLU A 212 21.14 -14.87 6.58
CA GLU A 212 21.77 -14.99 7.89
C GLU A 212 23.22 -15.48 7.75
N ASP A 213 24.13 -14.79 8.42
CA ASP A 213 25.54 -15.17 8.46
C ASP A 213 25.79 -16.29 9.49
N ARG A 214 27.01 -16.82 9.49
CA ARG A 214 27.45 -17.86 10.43
C ARG A 214 27.46 -17.45 11.90
N TYR A 215 27.34 -16.16 12.19
CA TYR A 215 27.34 -15.60 13.53
C TYR A 215 25.93 -15.25 14.03
N GLY A 216 24.90 -15.52 13.22
CA GLY A 216 23.52 -15.26 13.56
C GLY A 216 23.02 -13.85 13.24
N ALA A 217 23.83 -12.98 12.63
CA ALA A 217 23.38 -11.70 12.13
C ALA A 217 22.69 -11.84 10.77
N VAL A 218 21.62 -11.08 10.52
CA VAL A 218 20.97 -11.04 9.22
C VAL A 218 21.36 -9.80 8.44
N SER A 219 21.57 -9.98 7.15
CA SER A 219 21.66 -8.93 6.15
C SER A 219 20.34 -8.83 5.41
N ILE A 220 19.94 -7.61 5.06
CA ILE A 220 18.68 -7.32 4.38
C ILE A 220 18.98 -6.59 3.08
N VAL A 221 18.53 -7.16 1.99
CA VAL A 221 18.62 -6.57 0.65
C VAL A 221 17.20 -6.21 0.19
N VAL A 222 17.04 -4.98 -0.31
CA VAL A 222 15.81 -4.49 -0.95
C VAL A 222 16.15 -4.25 -2.41
N ARG A 223 15.61 -5.07 -3.30
CA ARG A 223 16.01 -5.13 -4.72
C ARG A 223 17.53 -5.43 -4.85
N ASP A 224 18.26 -4.47 -5.42
CA ASP A 224 19.69 -4.58 -5.68
C ASP A 224 20.55 -3.81 -4.66
N HIS A 225 19.92 -3.21 -3.64
CA HIS A 225 20.60 -2.40 -2.63
C HIS A 225 20.49 -3.02 -1.25
N THR A 226 21.59 -2.98 -0.52
CA THR A 226 21.65 -3.46 0.86
C THR A 226 21.07 -2.42 1.82
N LEU A 227 19.96 -2.72 2.48
CA LEU A 227 19.38 -1.89 3.54
C LEU A 227 20.14 -2.07 4.86
N LEU A 228 20.48 -3.31 5.21
CA LEU A 228 21.22 -3.66 6.43
C LEU A 228 22.30 -4.69 6.12
N SER A 229 23.54 -4.40 6.55
CA SER A 229 24.64 -5.37 6.54
C SER A 229 25.45 -5.25 7.81
N GLY A 230 25.49 -6.30 8.61
CA GLY A 230 26.14 -6.29 9.92
C GLY A 230 25.59 -5.21 10.84
N GLN A 231 26.40 -4.17 11.10
CA GLN A 231 26.04 -3.01 11.92
C GLN A 231 25.69 -1.75 11.10
N GLN A 232 25.82 -1.81 9.79
CA GLN A 232 25.58 -0.68 8.90
C GLN A 232 24.15 -0.72 8.35
N VAL A 233 23.40 0.37 8.55
CA VAL A 233 22.10 0.62 7.94
C VAL A 233 22.27 1.70 6.86
N ASN A 234 21.83 1.42 5.66
CA ASN A 234 21.73 2.37 4.57
C ASN A 234 20.29 2.91 4.55
N GLU A 235 20.07 4.01 5.25
CA GLU A 235 18.73 4.58 5.42
C GLU A 235 18.21 5.18 4.12
N LEU A 236 16.93 4.95 3.84
CA LEU A 236 16.23 5.59 2.72
C LEU A 236 15.97 7.07 3.03
N GLY A 237 16.23 7.95 2.07
CA GLY A 237 15.85 9.35 2.10
C GLY A 237 14.49 9.54 1.40
N PHE A 238 13.72 10.53 1.85
CA PHE A 238 12.52 10.99 1.17
C PHE A 238 12.57 12.51 1.00
N ASP A 239 12.40 12.97 -0.24
CA ASP A 239 12.30 14.39 -0.57
C ASP A 239 10.82 14.76 -0.76
N PRO A 240 10.20 15.52 0.16
CA PRO A 240 8.80 15.92 0.04
C PRO A 240 8.50 16.81 -1.17
N SER A 241 9.50 17.54 -1.68
CA SER A 241 9.32 18.46 -2.80
C SER A 241 9.22 17.75 -4.15
N THR A 242 9.97 16.66 -4.31
CA THR A 242 9.97 15.85 -5.53
C THR A 242 9.18 14.54 -5.37
N GLY A 243 8.81 14.18 -4.13
CA GLY A 243 8.16 12.91 -3.81
C GLY A 243 9.06 11.68 -4.00
N LYS A 244 10.37 11.87 -4.18
CA LYS A 244 11.30 10.80 -4.48
C LYS A 244 11.82 10.11 -3.22
N VAL A 245 11.92 8.78 -3.30
CA VAL A 245 12.61 7.96 -2.29
C VAL A 245 13.98 7.60 -2.86
N THR A 246 15.05 7.87 -2.12
CA THR A 246 16.42 7.67 -2.59
C THR A 246 17.27 6.87 -1.59
N TRP A 247 18.21 6.12 -2.12
CA TRP A 247 19.28 5.52 -1.34
C TRP A 247 20.37 6.55 -1.00
N PRO A 248 21.26 6.29 -0.02
CA PRO A 248 22.33 7.20 0.35
C PRO A 248 23.32 7.53 -0.78
N ASP A 249 23.41 6.69 -1.79
CA ASP A 249 24.22 6.89 -3.01
C ASP A 249 23.52 7.73 -4.08
N GLY A 250 22.29 8.20 -3.79
CA GLY A 250 21.47 9.01 -4.68
C GLY A 250 20.64 8.21 -5.70
N VAL A 251 20.72 6.89 -5.69
CA VAL A 251 19.88 6.05 -6.56
C VAL A 251 18.43 6.10 -6.08
N GLU A 252 17.50 6.35 -7.00
CA GLU A 252 16.07 6.44 -6.69
C GLU A 252 15.47 5.03 -6.53
N LEU A 253 14.69 4.83 -5.48
CA LEU A 253 13.86 3.65 -5.31
C LEU A 253 12.54 3.86 -6.08
N VAL A 254 12.54 3.55 -7.37
CA VAL A 254 11.39 3.71 -8.27
C VAL A 254 10.45 2.53 -8.13
N ALA A 255 9.13 2.78 -8.14
CA ALA A 255 8.14 1.73 -8.33
C ALA A 255 8.37 1.06 -9.69
N GLY A 256 8.47 -0.23 -9.71
CA GLY A 256 8.71 -0.95 -10.98
C GLY A 256 8.61 -2.46 -10.86
N ALA A 257 8.21 -3.08 -11.93
CA ALA A 257 7.99 -4.49 -12.24
C ALA A 257 8.06 -5.48 -11.06
N HIS A 258 6.92 -5.70 -10.40
CA HIS A 258 6.62 -6.92 -9.63
C HIS A 258 7.31 -7.14 -8.28
N LEU A 259 7.74 -6.11 -7.58
CA LEU A 259 8.42 -6.28 -6.31
C LEU A 259 7.60 -5.96 -5.06
N TYR A 260 6.40 -5.55 -5.13
CA TYR A 260 5.37 -5.38 -4.09
C TYR A 260 5.83 -4.94 -2.69
N GLY A 261 4.92 -4.33 -1.95
CA GLY A 261 5.04 -3.75 -0.64
C GLY A 261 4.20 -2.48 -0.57
N SER A 262 3.82 -2.03 0.60
CA SER A 262 2.96 -0.85 0.74
C SER A 262 3.64 0.44 0.28
N LEU A 263 4.98 0.54 0.39
CA LEU A 263 5.73 1.70 -0.10
C LEU A 263 5.66 1.82 -1.63
N GLU A 264 5.89 0.71 -2.34
CA GLU A 264 5.75 0.67 -3.80
C GLU A 264 4.29 0.90 -4.22
N GLY A 265 3.33 0.33 -3.47
CA GLY A 265 1.90 0.58 -3.69
C GLY A 265 1.54 2.06 -3.61
N LEU A 266 2.10 2.81 -2.65
CA LEU A 266 1.90 4.26 -2.53
C LEU A 266 2.52 5.04 -3.69
N GLN A 267 3.72 4.67 -4.14
CA GLN A 267 4.35 5.28 -5.31
C GLN A 267 3.54 5.00 -6.59
N GLU A 268 3.10 3.76 -6.81
CA GLU A 268 2.24 3.38 -7.93
C GLU A 268 0.89 4.13 -7.89
N ALA A 269 0.28 4.24 -6.71
CA ALA A 269 -0.97 4.96 -6.52
C ALA A 269 -0.82 6.44 -6.90
N ARG A 270 0.27 7.09 -6.49
CA ARG A 270 0.57 8.49 -6.80
C ARG A 270 0.93 8.69 -8.27
N ASP A 271 1.92 7.94 -8.77
CA ASP A 271 2.60 8.21 -10.05
C ASP A 271 1.87 7.63 -11.26
N SER A 272 1.00 6.64 -11.05
CA SER A 272 0.22 6.00 -12.11
C SER A 272 -1.27 6.20 -11.88
N VAL A 273 -1.83 5.67 -10.78
CA VAL A 273 -3.28 5.65 -10.61
C VAL A 273 -3.87 7.06 -10.55
N VAL A 274 -3.45 7.88 -9.58
CA VAL A 274 -3.99 9.25 -9.42
C VAL A 274 -3.58 10.15 -10.58
N ALA A 275 -2.34 9.99 -11.09
CA ALA A 275 -1.85 10.75 -12.23
C ALA A 275 -2.68 10.48 -13.50
N ASP A 276 -3.07 9.23 -13.76
CA ASP A 276 -3.91 8.87 -14.91
C ASP A 276 -5.30 9.53 -14.83
N TYR A 277 -5.95 9.50 -13.65
CA TYR A 277 -7.26 10.15 -13.47
C TYR A 277 -7.17 11.67 -13.57
N LYS A 278 -6.07 12.27 -13.11
CA LYS A 278 -5.82 13.71 -13.27
C LYS A 278 -5.63 14.08 -14.74
N ASP A 279 -4.83 13.33 -15.49
CA ASP A 279 -4.61 13.54 -16.92
C ASP A 279 -5.91 13.39 -17.72
N GLN A 280 -6.74 12.41 -17.38
CA GLN A 280 -8.06 12.22 -17.99
C GLN A 280 -9.00 13.40 -17.69
N LEU A 281 -9.02 13.91 -16.46
CA LEU A 281 -9.82 15.07 -16.09
C LEU A 281 -9.35 16.33 -16.84
N ASP A 282 -8.06 16.55 -16.92
CA ASP A 282 -7.45 17.69 -17.64
C ASP A 282 -7.76 17.62 -19.14
N LYS A 283 -7.69 16.43 -19.76
CA LYS A 283 -8.07 16.20 -21.15
C LYS A 283 -9.54 16.48 -21.41
N LEU A 284 -10.44 16.01 -20.53
CA LEU A 284 -11.86 16.26 -20.68
C LEU A 284 -12.19 17.75 -20.60
N ALA A 285 -11.62 18.47 -19.62
CA ALA A 285 -11.79 19.91 -19.47
C ALA A 285 -11.31 20.66 -20.73
N ASN A 286 -10.14 20.27 -21.23
CA ASN A 286 -9.55 20.86 -22.43
C ASN A 286 -10.40 20.57 -23.68
N TYR A 287 -10.90 19.36 -23.87
CA TYR A 287 -11.77 19.01 -24.99
C TYR A 287 -13.06 19.81 -24.98
N ILE A 288 -13.72 19.96 -23.81
CA ILE A 288 -14.91 20.78 -23.69
C ILE A 288 -14.63 22.24 -24.03
N ALA A 289 -13.53 22.80 -23.47
CA ALA A 289 -13.14 24.18 -23.74
C ALA A 289 -12.86 24.40 -25.24
N GLN A 290 -12.09 23.52 -25.87
CA GLN A 290 -11.75 23.63 -27.30
C GLN A 290 -12.99 23.51 -28.18
N ALA A 291 -13.84 22.53 -27.95
CA ALA A 291 -15.06 22.30 -28.74
C ALA A 291 -16.02 23.49 -28.64
N VAL A 292 -16.28 23.95 -27.40
CA VAL A 292 -17.20 25.09 -27.16
C VAL A 292 -16.59 26.37 -27.73
N ASN A 293 -15.30 26.64 -27.53
CA ASN A 293 -14.65 27.84 -28.04
C ASN A 293 -14.59 27.86 -29.57
N ALA A 294 -14.29 26.72 -30.20
CA ALA A 294 -14.27 26.65 -31.67
C ALA A 294 -15.64 27.04 -32.26
N GLN A 295 -16.73 26.51 -31.70
CA GLN A 295 -18.06 26.81 -32.17
C GLN A 295 -18.51 28.22 -31.74
N HIS A 296 -18.16 28.67 -30.52
CA HIS A 296 -18.50 30.02 -30.03
C HIS A 296 -17.84 31.13 -30.86
N LYS A 297 -16.57 30.97 -31.22
CA LYS A 297 -15.84 31.89 -32.11
C LYS A 297 -16.44 31.98 -33.50
N ALA A 298 -17.00 30.88 -34.00
CA ALA A 298 -17.64 30.83 -35.33
C ALA A 298 -19.00 31.53 -35.34
N GLY A 299 -19.57 31.83 -34.14
CA GLY A 299 -20.84 32.53 -34.01
C GLY A 299 -20.72 34.01 -33.75
N ALA A 300 -21.87 34.68 -33.56
CA ALA A 300 -22.00 36.10 -33.24
C ALA A 300 -22.82 36.30 -31.96
N GLY A 301 -22.39 37.23 -31.14
CA GLY A 301 -23.13 37.79 -30.01
C GLY A 301 -24.31 38.66 -30.42
N LEU A 302 -25.13 39.08 -29.48
CA LEU A 302 -26.27 39.95 -29.72
C LEU A 302 -25.84 41.33 -30.17
N ASP A 303 -24.65 41.80 -29.74
CA ASP A 303 -24.00 43.01 -30.11
C ASP A 303 -23.20 42.95 -31.44
N GLY A 304 -23.23 41.79 -32.13
CA GLY A 304 -22.48 41.50 -33.35
C GLY A 304 -21.03 41.11 -33.11
N THR A 305 -20.57 40.99 -31.88
CA THR A 305 -19.23 40.52 -31.54
C THR A 305 -19.02 39.08 -31.96
N THR A 306 -17.86 38.80 -32.63
CA THR A 306 -17.44 37.48 -33.08
C THR A 306 -16.03 37.17 -32.57
N GLY A 307 -15.60 35.89 -32.65
CA GLY A 307 -14.24 35.49 -32.32
C GLY A 307 -13.91 35.42 -30.83
N VAL A 308 -14.89 35.49 -29.93
CA VAL A 308 -14.70 35.46 -28.48
C VAL A 308 -14.66 34.01 -27.99
N ASP A 309 -13.73 33.70 -27.07
CA ASP A 309 -13.72 32.45 -26.35
C ASP A 309 -14.77 32.42 -25.22
N PHE A 310 -15.47 31.32 -25.07
CA PHE A 310 -16.39 31.12 -23.93
C PHE A 310 -15.64 30.70 -22.67
N PHE A 311 -14.70 29.77 -22.80
CA PHE A 311 -13.85 29.31 -21.71
C PHE A 311 -12.40 29.77 -21.89
N GLU A 312 -11.71 30.01 -20.78
CA GLU A 312 -10.27 30.21 -20.66
C GLU A 312 -9.69 29.13 -19.77
N GLY A 313 -8.37 28.84 -19.94
CA GLY A 313 -7.67 27.78 -19.24
C GLY A 313 -7.41 26.59 -20.15
N THR A 314 -6.44 25.76 -19.77
CA THR A 314 -5.93 24.63 -20.56
C THR A 314 -6.08 23.28 -19.89
N ASP A 315 -6.44 23.27 -18.61
CA ASP A 315 -6.60 22.09 -17.77
C ASP A 315 -7.77 22.27 -16.81
N ALA A 316 -8.12 21.20 -16.09
CA ALA A 316 -9.24 21.19 -15.16
C ALA A 316 -9.08 22.19 -13.99
N GLY A 317 -7.86 22.44 -13.55
CA GLY A 317 -7.58 23.35 -12.44
C GLY A 317 -7.61 24.82 -12.80
N SER A 318 -7.49 25.15 -14.08
CA SER A 318 -7.44 26.53 -14.60
C SER A 318 -8.67 26.93 -15.43
N LEU A 319 -9.57 25.97 -15.71
CA LEU A 319 -10.78 26.23 -16.52
C LEU A 319 -11.65 27.28 -15.86
N LYS A 320 -12.04 28.29 -16.61
CA LYS A 320 -12.98 29.36 -16.19
C LYS A 320 -13.75 29.90 -17.37
N VAL A 321 -14.91 30.53 -17.11
CA VAL A 321 -15.61 31.32 -18.12
C VAL A 321 -14.79 32.58 -18.42
N SER A 322 -14.64 32.94 -19.70
CA SER A 322 -13.80 34.06 -20.12
C SER A 322 -14.23 35.40 -19.54
N ASP A 323 -13.28 36.27 -19.30
CA ASP A 323 -13.56 37.62 -18.77
C ASP A 323 -14.49 38.45 -19.68
N ALA A 324 -14.47 38.19 -20.99
CA ALA A 324 -15.38 38.83 -21.95
C ALA A 324 -16.85 38.44 -21.67
N ILE A 325 -17.12 37.17 -21.48
CA ILE A 325 -18.47 36.64 -21.16
C ILE A 325 -18.90 37.07 -19.75
N MET A 326 -17.97 37.12 -18.81
CA MET A 326 -18.25 37.61 -17.46
C MET A 326 -18.66 39.08 -17.45
N GLY A 327 -18.04 39.89 -18.28
CA GLY A 327 -18.31 41.35 -18.37
C GLY A 327 -19.57 41.73 -19.16
N ASN A 328 -19.91 40.99 -20.22
CA ASN A 328 -21.05 41.31 -21.10
C ASN A 328 -21.75 40.04 -21.60
N LEU A 329 -23.02 39.83 -21.25
CA LEU A 329 -23.82 38.72 -21.69
C LEU A 329 -24.16 38.74 -23.19
N GLU A 330 -24.16 39.93 -23.81
CA GLU A 330 -24.45 40.10 -25.24
C GLU A 330 -23.36 39.48 -26.13
N THR A 331 -22.14 39.29 -25.61
CA THR A 331 -21.03 38.63 -26.35
C THR A 331 -21.18 37.10 -26.43
N ILE A 332 -22.17 36.48 -25.74
CA ILE A 332 -22.46 35.05 -25.88
C ILE A 332 -22.98 34.80 -27.31
N ALA A 333 -22.23 34.03 -28.10
CA ALA A 333 -22.48 33.82 -29.52
C ALA A 333 -23.61 32.78 -29.78
N ALA A 334 -24.86 33.24 -29.81
CA ALA A 334 -26.01 32.42 -30.08
C ALA A 334 -26.39 32.29 -31.57
N ALA A 335 -26.03 33.28 -32.38
CA ALA A 335 -26.41 33.39 -33.78
C ALA A 335 -25.26 33.06 -34.75
N ALA A 336 -25.57 32.84 -36.01
CA ALA A 336 -24.57 32.86 -37.05
C ALA A 336 -24.05 34.32 -37.27
N PRO A 337 -22.78 34.51 -37.67
CA PRO A 337 -22.26 35.83 -37.94
C PRO A 337 -22.95 36.47 -39.14
N ALA A 338 -23.34 37.74 -38.98
CA ALA A 338 -23.91 38.57 -40.02
C ALA A 338 -22.92 39.70 -40.42
N TYR A 339 -22.92 40.04 -41.69
CA TYR A 339 -22.03 41.05 -42.25
C TYR A 339 -22.79 42.05 -43.10
N ASP A 340 -22.37 43.33 -43.11
CA ASP A 340 -22.89 44.30 -44.05
C ASP A 340 -22.28 44.13 -45.44
N ASP A 341 -22.66 45.03 -46.40
CA ASP A 341 -22.13 45.00 -47.76
C ASP A 341 -20.63 45.26 -47.84
N ASP A 342 -20.05 45.86 -46.79
CA ASP A 342 -18.61 46.15 -46.69
C ASP A 342 -17.86 45.04 -45.90
N HIS A 343 -18.50 43.90 -45.60
CA HIS A 343 -17.96 42.78 -44.81
C HIS A 343 -17.59 43.13 -43.36
N ASN A 344 -18.22 44.16 -42.77
CA ASN A 344 -18.10 44.43 -41.36
C ASN A 344 -19.12 43.60 -40.58
N PRO A 345 -18.75 43.09 -39.39
CA PRO A 345 -19.69 42.35 -38.53
C PRO A 345 -20.82 43.27 -38.07
N VAL A 346 -22.05 42.82 -38.23
CA VAL A 346 -23.24 43.53 -37.77
C VAL A 346 -24.07 42.62 -36.81
N PRO A 347 -24.95 43.22 -35.95
CA PRO A 347 -25.82 42.43 -35.13
C PRO A 347 -26.63 41.42 -35.97
N PRO A 348 -26.70 40.15 -35.52
CA PRO A 348 -27.41 39.11 -36.27
C PRO A 348 -28.91 39.38 -36.30
N PRO A 349 -29.66 38.84 -37.29
CA PRO A 349 -31.11 38.98 -37.36
C PRO A 349 -31.78 38.44 -36.09
N PRO A 350 -32.82 39.14 -35.59
CA PRO A 350 -33.55 38.68 -34.41
C PRO A 350 -34.08 37.27 -34.57
N GLY A 351 -34.01 36.48 -33.46
CA GLY A 351 -34.49 35.10 -33.43
C GLY A 351 -33.50 34.04 -33.95
N ASP A 352 -32.29 34.42 -34.34
CA ASP A 352 -31.26 33.43 -34.77
C ASP A 352 -30.57 32.81 -33.56
N GLY A 353 -30.86 31.53 -33.28
CA GLY A 353 -30.23 30.68 -32.27
C GLY A 353 -29.42 29.53 -32.88
N SER A 354 -29.08 29.62 -34.18
CA SER A 354 -28.44 28.53 -34.90
C SER A 354 -27.09 28.09 -34.31
N ASN A 355 -26.25 29.05 -33.91
CA ASN A 355 -24.96 28.74 -33.29
C ASN A 355 -25.12 28.13 -31.88
N ALA A 356 -26.06 28.63 -31.09
CA ALA A 356 -26.38 28.03 -29.79
C ALA A 356 -26.85 26.57 -29.92
N LEU A 357 -27.61 26.26 -30.98
CA LEU A 357 -28.01 24.88 -31.27
C LEU A 357 -26.81 23.99 -31.63
N LEU A 358 -25.85 24.50 -32.42
CA LEU A 358 -24.63 23.75 -32.74
C LEU A 358 -23.78 23.49 -31.48
N ILE A 359 -23.65 24.47 -30.59
CA ILE A 359 -22.96 24.26 -29.30
C ILE A 359 -23.73 23.23 -28.45
N ALA A 360 -25.05 23.29 -28.35
CA ALA A 360 -25.84 22.28 -27.63
C ALA A 360 -25.67 20.87 -28.20
N GLN A 361 -25.48 20.75 -29.52
CA GLN A 361 -25.28 19.45 -30.20
C GLN A 361 -23.91 18.83 -29.91
N LEU A 362 -22.89 19.59 -29.43
CA LEU A 362 -21.60 19.07 -28.97
C LEU A 362 -21.75 18.03 -27.86
N LYS A 363 -22.88 18.06 -27.14
CA LYS A 363 -23.24 16.98 -26.17
C LYS A 363 -23.21 15.59 -26.81
N ASN A 364 -23.62 15.49 -28.09
CA ASN A 364 -23.71 14.22 -28.80
C ASN A 364 -22.37 13.72 -29.40
N GLY A 365 -21.37 14.61 -29.36
CA GLY A 365 -20.00 14.29 -29.78
C GLY A 365 -19.35 15.43 -30.55
N TRP A 366 -18.05 15.42 -30.55
CA TRP A 366 -17.17 16.40 -31.19
C TRP A 366 -16.15 15.68 -32.08
N ASP A 367 -15.90 16.28 -33.23
CA ASP A 367 -14.82 15.89 -34.15
C ASP A 367 -13.59 16.71 -33.79
N SER A 368 -12.69 16.11 -33.00
CA SER A 368 -11.53 16.82 -32.44
C SER A 368 -10.41 17.02 -33.47
N ASN A 369 -10.38 16.20 -34.50
CA ASN A 369 -9.32 16.20 -35.50
C ASN A 369 -9.76 16.77 -36.87
N GLY A 370 -11.05 17.08 -37.07
CA GLY A 370 -11.59 17.73 -38.26
C GLY A 370 -11.73 16.78 -39.45
N ASP A 371 -11.82 15.47 -39.25
CA ASP A 371 -11.95 14.48 -40.32
C ASP A 371 -13.41 14.17 -40.69
N GLY A 372 -14.35 14.84 -40.04
CA GLY A 372 -15.80 14.68 -40.24
C GLY A 372 -16.41 13.52 -39.44
N LYS A 373 -15.67 12.90 -38.54
CA LYS A 373 -16.15 11.84 -37.66
C LYS A 373 -16.10 12.28 -36.22
N ILE A 374 -17.15 11.90 -35.47
CA ILE A 374 -17.16 12.10 -34.01
C ILE A 374 -16.16 11.13 -33.39
N ASP A 375 -15.20 11.65 -32.66
CA ASP A 375 -14.18 10.89 -31.95
C ASP A 375 -14.24 11.08 -30.41
N VAL A 376 -14.90 12.16 -29.92
CA VAL A 376 -15.06 12.44 -28.50
C VAL A 376 -16.53 12.62 -28.14
N VAL A 377 -17.02 11.85 -27.17
CA VAL A 377 -18.33 12.02 -26.53
C VAL A 377 -18.10 12.29 -25.05
N PHE A 378 -18.18 13.56 -24.60
CA PHE A 378 -17.74 14.01 -23.29
C PHE A 378 -18.31 13.20 -22.12
N SER A 379 -19.66 13.02 -22.09
CA SER A 379 -20.30 12.20 -21.08
C SER A 379 -19.96 10.71 -21.19
N GLY A 380 -19.71 10.23 -22.40
CA GLY A 380 -19.30 8.85 -22.67
C GLY A 380 -17.90 8.56 -22.09
N GLU A 381 -16.93 9.43 -22.37
CA GLU A 381 -15.59 9.34 -21.83
C GLU A 381 -15.60 9.34 -20.30
N TYR A 382 -16.30 10.32 -19.70
CA TYR A 382 -16.38 10.44 -18.26
C TYR A 382 -17.04 9.21 -17.61
N ASN A 383 -18.17 8.75 -18.15
CA ASN A 383 -18.84 7.55 -17.64
C ASN A 383 -17.99 6.28 -17.79
N ALA A 384 -17.16 6.20 -18.85
CA ALA A 384 -16.22 5.09 -19.01
C ALA A 384 -15.16 5.07 -17.91
N TRP A 385 -14.65 6.24 -17.47
CA TRP A 385 -13.69 6.30 -16.35
C TRP A 385 -14.33 5.88 -15.03
N VAL A 386 -15.54 6.39 -14.75
CA VAL A 386 -16.27 6.02 -13.54
C VAL A 386 -16.53 4.52 -13.49
N ALA A 387 -16.91 3.93 -14.62
CA ALA A 387 -17.11 2.48 -14.72
C ALA A 387 -15.79 1.70 -14.53
N ASP A 388 -14.69 2.15 -15.15
CA ASP A 388 -13.37 1.55 -15.01
C ASP A 388 -12.86 1.64 -13.55
N LEU A 389 -13.08 2.78 -12.87
CA LEU A 389 -12.77 2.95 -11.46
C LEU A 389 -13.51 1.93 -10.60
N GLY A 390 -14.82 1.76 -10.79
CA GLY A 390 -15.61 0.77 -10.05
C GLY A 390 -15.14 -0.66 -10.29
N VAL A 391 -14.77 -1.02 -11.53
CA VAL A 391 -14.19 -2.35 -11.84
C VAL A 391 -12.84 -2.54 -11.16
N LYS A 392 -11.95 -1.55 -11.22
CA LYS A 392 -10.63 -1.59 -10.55
C LYS A 392 -10.77 -1.64 -9.03
N GLY A 393 -11.71 -0.89 -8.44
CA GLY A 393 -12.02 -0.92 -7.01
C GLY A 393 -12.48 -2.30 -6.56
N GLN A 394 -13.41 -2.90 -7.29
CA GLN A 394 -13.88 -4.26 -7.01
C GLN A 394 -12.78 -5.31 -7.17
N GLU A 395 -11.91 -5.18 -8.18
CA GLU A 395 -10.76 -6.05 -8.37
C GLU A 395 -9.79 -5.94 -7.20
N ALA A 396 -9.45 -4.70 -6.78
CA ALA A 396 -8.56 -4.46 -5.66
C ALA A 396 -9.09 -5.06 -4.35
N SER A 397 -10.40 -4.88 -4.07
CA SER A 397 -11.05 -5.47 -2.89
C SER A 397 -10.97 -6.99 -2.90
N ARG A 398 -11.29 -7.64 -4.03
CA ARG A 398 -11.15 -9.11 -4.16
C ARG A 398 -9.72 -9.59 -3.97
N MET A 399 -8.74 -8.80 -4.44
CA MET A 399 -7.33 -9.17 -4.30
C MET A 399 -6.86 -9.02 -2.85
N VAL A 400 -7.35 -8.00 -2.12
CA VAL A 400 -7.10 -7.88 -0.67
C VAL A 400 -7.67 -9.08 0.06
N ASP A 401 -8.95 -9.41 -0.14
CA ASP A 401 -9.61 -10.54 0.53
C ASP A 401 -8.87 -11.87 0.27
N ASN A 402 -8.47 -12.10 -0.98
CA ASN A 402 -7.72 -13.31 -1.35
C ASN A 402 -6.34 -13.34 -0.67
N GLN A 403 -5.65 -12.20 -0.62
CA GLN A 403 -4.31 -12.12 -0.07
C GLN A 403 -4.32 -12.20 1.46
N GLU A 404 -5.35 -11.63 2.12
CA GLU A 404 -5.59 -11.81 3.55
C GLU A 404 -5.81 -13.28 3.89
N LEU A 405 -6.66 -13.98 3.14
CA LEU A 405 -6.90 -15.40 3.33
C LEU A 405 -5.63 -16.24 3.17
N LEU A 406 -4.80 -15.95 2.16
CA LEU A 406 -3.53 -16.64 1.94
C LEU A 406 -2.54 -16.40 3.08
N THR A 407 -2.40 -15.15 3.53
CA THR A 407 -1.52 -14.81 4.65
C THR A 407 -1.99 -15.43 5.95
N GLU A 408 -3.29 -15.44 6.22
CA GLU A 408 -3.88 -16.11 7.38
C GLU A 408 -3.66 -17.64 7.34
N GLN A 409 -3.83 -18.27 6.18
CA GLN A 409 -3.55 -19.69 6.01
C GLN A 409 -2.08 -20.02 6.24
N LEU A 410 -1.16 -19.17 5.75
CA LEU A 410 0.28 -19.36 5.96
C LEU A 410 0.65 -19.14 7.43
N ASP A 411 0.06 -18.13 8.09
CA ASP A 411 0.29 -17.90 9.51
C ASP A 411 -0.24 -19.08 10.35
N SER A 412 -1.42 -19.62 10.02
CA SER A 412 -1.96 -20.83 10.66
C SER A 412 -1.03 -22.04 10.49
N ARG A 413 -0.42 -22.22 9.31
CA ARG A 413 0.59 -23.26 9.07
C ARG A 413 1.87 -23.02 9.88
N ARG A 414 2.32 -21.77 9.97
CA ARG A 414 3.47 -21.38 10.80
C ARG A 414 3.19 -21.71 12.26
N GLN A 415 2.01 -21.36 12.76
CA GLN A 415 1.59 -21.65 14.13
C GLN A 415 1.46 -23.15 14.40
N ALA A 416 1.03 -23.95 13.44
CA ALA A 416 0.99 -25.42 13.58
C ALA A 416 2.39 -26.03 13.79
N VAL A 417 3.44 -25.40 13.26
CA VAL A 417 4.85 -25.86 13.44
C VAL A 417 5.49 -25.19 14.65
N SER A 418 5.36 -23.88 14.76
CA SER A 418 6.09 -23.04 15.73
C SER A 418 5.27 -22.68 16.97
N GLY A 419 3.97 -22.91 16.94
CA GLY A 419 3.07 -22.56 18.06
C GLY A 419 3.22 -23.48 19.27
N VAL A 420 2.84 -22.96 20.42
CA VAL A 420 2.87 -23.69 21.69
C VAL A 420 1.52 -24.35 21.93
N SER A 421 1.48 -25.69 21.95
CA SER A 421 0.31 -26.46 22.42
C SER A 421 0.41 -26.63 23.93
N LEU A 422 -0.48 -26.02 24.69
CA LEU A 422 -0.49 -26.11 26.14
C LEU A 422 -0.62 -27.57 26.63
N ASP A 423 -1.42 -28.41 25.95
CA ASP A 423 -1.60 -29.81 26.29
C ASP A 423 -0.32 -30.62 26.12
N GLU A 424 0.41 -30.39 25.02
CA GLU A 424 1.71 -31.02 24.78
C GLU A 424 2.74 -30.55 25.80
N GLU A 425 2.82 -29.26 26.08
CA GLU A 425 3.78 -28.71 27.03
C GLU A 425 3.47 -29.16 28.47
N MET A 426 2.21 -29.25 28.87
CA MET A 426 1.82 -29.82 30.18
C MET A 426 2.21 -31.28 30.27
N THR A 427 1.99 -32.06 29.22
CA THR A 427 2.42 -33.49 29.18
C THR A 427 3.95 -33.57 29.25
N ASN A 428 4.68 -32.74 28.53
CA ASN A 428 6.14 -32.68 28.60
C ASN A 428 6.63 -32.24 29.98
N MET A 429 5.95 -31.29 30.62
CA MET A 429 6.28 -30.85 31.98
C MET A 429 6.18 -32.02 32.97
N VAL A 430 5.08 -32.77 32.95
CA VAL A 430 4.91 -33.93 33.81
C VAL A 430 5.99 -34.97 33.51
N ARG A 431 6.26 -35.27 32.25
CA ARG A 431 7.30 -36.21 31.84
C ARG A 431 8.70 -35.80 32.35
N PHE A 432 9.10 -34.58 32.19
CA PHE A 432 10.39 -34.06 32.65
C PHE A 432 10.46 -34.00 34.16
N GLN A 433 9.38 -33.66 34.85
CA GLN A 433 9.29 -33.68 36.31
C GLN A 433 9.46 -35.09 36.88
N GLN A 434 8.79 -36.08 36.29
CA GLN A 434 8.96 -37.50 36.69
C GLN A 434 10.38 -38.00 36.42
N ALA A 435 10.96 -37.65 35.27
CA ALA A 435 12.35 -37.99 34.91
C ALA A 435 13.35 -37.34 35.89
N TYR A 436 13.11 -36.08 36.27
CA TYR A 436 13.94 -35.38 37.26
C TYR A 436 13.87 -36.05 38.62
N ASN A 437 12.65 -36.37 39.11
CA ASN A 437 12.45 -37.05 40.40
C ASN A 437 13.09 -38.46 40.39
N ALA A 438 12.99 -39.21 39.28
CA ALA A 438 13.64 -40.51 39.15
C ALA A 438 15.17 -40.40 39.22
N ALA A 439 15.74 -39.41 38.49
CA ALA A 439 17.20 -39.14 38.52
C ALA A 439 17.67 -38.73 39.92
N ALA A 440 16.91 -37.91 40.65
CA ALA A 440 17.21 -37.52 42.02
C ALA A 440 17.26 -38.74 42.96
N ARG A 441 16.28 -39.68 42.85
CA ARG A 441 16.24 -40.94 43.65
C ARG A 441 17.47 -41.83 43.36
N VAL A 442 17.91 -41.90 42.08
CA VAL A 442 19.11 -42.67 41.73
C VAL A 442 20.34 -42.06 42.38
N ILE A 443 20.49 -40.73 42.37
CA ILE A 443 21.59 -40.05 43.05
C ILE A 443 21.58 -40.32 44.53
N THR A 444 20.42 -40.23 45.22
CA THR A 444 20.30 -40.55 46.67
C THR A 444 20.70 -41.98 46.94
N ALA A 445 20.25 -42.95 46.12
CA ALA A 445 20.61 -44.36 46.28
C ALA A 445 22.15 -44.60 46.08
N VAL A 446 22.77 -43.91 45.12
CA VAL A 446 24.23 -43.97 44.93
C VAL A 446 24.96 -43.36 46.10
N ASP A 447 24.48 -42.23 46.65
CA ASP A 447 25.06 -41.57 47.81
C ASP A 447 24.98 -42.43 49.09
N GLU A 448 23.83 -43.09 49.29
CA GLU A 448 23.66 -44.08 50.37
C GLU A 448 24.60 -45.32 50.22
N MET A 449 24.81 -45.80 48.98
CA MET A 449 25.76 -46.89 48.72
C MET A 449 27.20 -46.43 48.96
N LEU A 450 27.58 -45.21 48.58
CA LEU A 450 28.88 -44.63 48.86
C LEU A 450 29.10 -44.40 50.36
N ASP A 451 28.11 -43.88 51.08
CA ASP A 451 28.17 -43.75 52.56
C ASP A 451 28.42 -45.11 53.23
N THR A 452 27.70 -46.13 52.79
CA THR A 452 27.90 -47.49 53.29
C THR A 452 29.33 -48.01 53.00
N LEU A 453 29.85 -47.78 51.81
CA LEU A 453 31.21 -48.20 51.44
C LEU A 453 32.30 -47.46 52.19
N ILE A 454 32.15 -46.14 52.34
CA ILE A 454 33.19 -45.30 52.95
C ILE A 454 33.16 -45.35 54.51
N ASN A 455 31.94 -45.30 55.09
CA ASN A 455 31.84 -45.13 56.54
C ASN A 455 31.46 -46.42 57.28
N ARG A 456 30.97 -47.50 56.60
CA ARG A 456 30.50 -48.72 57.23
C ARG A 456 31.27 -49.95 56.90
N THR A 457 32.03 -50.02 55.80
CA THR A 457 32.84 -51.24 55.40
C THR A 457 34.20 -51.26 56.02
N GLY A 458 34.60 -50.32 56.84
CA GLY A 458 35.91 -50.31 57.59
C GLY A 458 35.84 -50.62 59.09
N LEU A 459 34.64 -50.94 59.61
CA LEU A 459 34.41 -51.13 61.07
C LEU A 459 34.37 -52.60 61.54
N ALA A 460 34.70 -53.54 60.67
CA ALA A 460 34.86 -54.95 61.07
C ALA A 460 36.27 -55.16 61.61
N GLY A 461 36.47 -54.79 62.88
CA GLY A 461 37.81 -55.03 63.52
C GLY A 461 38.10 -54.15 64.73
N ARG A 462 37.11 -53.75 65.50
CA ARG A 462 37.31 -53.24 66.87
C ARG A 462 36.40 -53.99 67.84
#